data_5b0c64e406730c33e7488efcc4428665
#
_entry.id   5b0c64e406730c33e7488efcc4428665
#
_cell.length_a   1.000
_cell.length_b   1.000
_cell.length_c   1.000
_cell.angle_alpha   90.00
_cell.angle_beta   90.00
_cell.angle_gamma   90.00
#
_symmetry.space_group_name_H-M   'P 1'
#
loop_
_entity.id
_entity.type
_entity.pdbx_description
1 polymer ?
#
loop_
_entity_poly.entity_id
_entity_poly.type
_entity_poly.pdbx_seq_one_letter_code
_entity_poly.pdbx_strand_id
1 'polypeptide(L)'
;MWLPTSGKYPGLVTDTQDSLLDQGEDAGRDERVPEPGREHLSVTVALAVGAAASLAGVLVSLYSLAGMSDGLDDTGVVILANSLFSPVIVAVFAGAVGGLAAARLPGPRIGLTVAGFAVVGLVGGVAAYLAFRVDAGIALALALVLFGSTLLGGALTLTRHRLPVAAGLSAAFVLLLMMFARGFIDASQVSLWSDPLDQYGALGAAAPFAAGLICGFLAYVFLRKADAGARLPGYLFAGALPGAIWLMSTIITQVGVEVVLALGVDQISSLDSAFLSLSFQWQYNGSMTVLFGGAVCAVLAYGLLTPKPDKNN
;
A
#
# COMPACT_ATOMS: atom_id res chain seq x y z
N MET A 1 34.25 28.31 32.78
CA MET A 1 34.39 29.61 33.45
C MET A 1 34.61 30.67 32.40
N TRP A 2 33.54 31.11 31.73
CA TRP A 2 33.48 32.36 30.98
C TRP A 2 32.03 32.82 30.90
N LEU A 3 31.76 33.97 31.50
CA LEU A 3 30.45 34.62 31.63
C LEU A 3 30.18 35.51 30.42
N PRO A 4 28.90 35.83 30.14
CA PRO A 4 28.48 36.58 28.98
C PRO A 4 28.52 38.11 29.23
N THR A 5 28.95 38.85 28.23
CA THR A 5 28.87 40.32 28.20
C THR A 5 27.55 40.79 27.64
N SER A 6 26.86 41.54 28.49
CA SER A 6 25.70 42.39 28.21
C SER A 6 26.06 43.52 27.27
N GLY A 7 25.38 43.64 26.14
CA GLY A 7 25.40 44.78 25.23
C GLY A 7 24.03 45.45 25.18
N LYS A 8 23.87 46.54 25.90
CA LYS A 8 22.79 47.53 25.76
C LYS A 8 22.95 48.33 24.46
N TYR A 9 21.93 48.44 23.66
CA TYR A 9 21.79 49.49 22.69
C TYR A 9 20.60 50.40 23.02
N PRO A 10 20.81 51.73 23.08
CA PRO A 10 19.75 52.70 23.30
C PRO A 10 19.11 53.16 22.00
N GLY A 11 17.86 53.44 22.08
CA GLY A 11 16.88 54.18 21.35
C GLY A 11 17.28 54.94 20.06
N LEU A 12 16.38 54.80 19.10
CA LEU A 12 16.05 55.87 18.17
C LEU A 12 14.56 55.88 17.91
N VAL A 13 13.90 56.82 18.59
CA VAL A 13 12.55 57.28 18.26
C VAL A 13 12.71 58.23 17.08
N THR A 14 12.06 57.96 15.97
CA THR A 14 11.74 59.04 15.01
C THR A 14 10.33 58.79 14.49
N ASP A 15 9.50 59.78 14.80
CA ASP A 15 8.22 60.08 14.21
C ASP A 15 8.23 59.99 12.70
N THR A 16 7.22 59.31 12.15
CA THR A 16 6.61 59.71 10.89
C THR A 16 5.15 59.29 10.89
N GLN A 17 4.35 60.12 11.56
CA GLN A 17 2.95 60.34 11.28
C GLN A 17 2.91 61.23 10.05
N ASP A 18 2.48 60.68 8.91
CA ASP A 18 1.76 61.37 7.81
C ASP A 18 1.83 60.51 6.54
N SER A 19 0.89 59.57 6.36
CA SER A 19 0.32 59.21 5.05
C SER A 19 -0.90 58.30 5.24
N LEU A 20 -1.81 58.74 6.07
CA LEU A 20 -3.20 58.28 6.01
C LEU A 20 -3.95 59.25 5.12
N LEU A 21 -4.11 58.96 3.85
CA LEU A 21 -5.16 59.46 2.94
C LEU A 21 -4.67 59.27 1.49
N ASP A 22 -4.68 58.03 0.99
CA ASP A 22 -5.01 57.77 -0.40
C ASP A 22 -4.87 56.25 -0.68
N GLN A 23 -5.94 55.50 -0.46
CA GLN A 23 -6.21 54.25 -1.15
C GLN A 23 -7.69 53.91 -0.97
N GLY A 24 -8.47 54.72 -1.69
CA GLY A 24 -9.80 54.36 -2.09
C GLY A 24 -9.74 53.27 -3.15
N GLU A 25 -10.71 52.39 -3.10
CA GLU A 25 -11.24 51.60 -4.21
C GLU A 25 -10.25 50.67 -4.93
N ASP A 26 -9.99 49.54 -4.34
CA ASP A 26 -9.92 48.29 -5.16
C ASP A 26 -10.92 47.28 -4.63
N ALA A 27 -12.12 47.44 -5.18
CA ALA A 27 -13.28 46.62 -4.89
C ALA A 27 -13.05 45.18 -5.42
N GLY A 28 -13.18 44.22 -4.57
CA GLY A 28 -13.74 42.92 -4.97
C GLY A 28 -12.78 41.94 -5.60
N ARG A 29 -11.62 41.67 -5.03
CA ARG A 29 -11.05 40.33 -5.08
C ARG A 29 -11.62 39.54 -3.91
N ASP A 30 -12.65 38.82 -4.24
CA ASP A 30 -13.18 37.71 -3.43
C ASP A 30 -12.03 36.69 -3.25
N GLU A 31 -11.09 36.99 -2.36
CA GLU A 31 -10.14 36.00 -1.83
C GLU A 31 -11.00 34.98 -1.07
N ARG A 32 -11.52 34.00 -1.82
CA ARG A 32 -12.08 32.79 -1.22
C ARG A 32 -10.98 32.19 -0.38
N VAL A 33 -10.95 32.59 0.89
CA VAL A 33 -10.20 31.90 1.94
C VAL A 33 -10.62 30.43 1.82
N PRO A 34 -9.73 29.50 1.48
CA PRO A 34 -10.09 28.10 1.39
C PRO A 34 -10.63 27.69 2.76
N GLU A 35 -11.91 27.32 2.83
CA GLU A 35 -12.48 26.80 4.06
C GLU A 35 -11.69 25.56 4.47
N PRO A 36 -10.92 25.59 5.57
CA PRO A 36 -10.01 24.51 5.95
C PRO A 36 -10.71 23.19 6.29
N GLY A 37 -12.05 23.17 6.30
CA GLY A 37 -12.85 21.99 6.59
C GLY A 37 -13.16 21.06 5.41
N ARG A 38 -13.19 21.59 4.18
CA ARG A 38 -13.65 20.79 3.02
C ARG A 38 -12.60 19.83 2.47
N GLU A 39 -11.35 20.23 2.47
CA GLU A 39 -10.24 19.36 1.98
C GLU A 39 -9.99 18.17 2.93
N HIS A 40 -10.13 18.37 4.24
CA HIS A 40 -9.97 17.30 5.21
C HIS A 40 -11.07 16.22 5.14
N LEU A 41 -12.30 16.63 4.80
CA LEU A 41 -13.43 15.71 4.68
C LEU A 41 -13.27 14.79 3.46
N SER A 42 -12.84 15.32 2.32
CA SER A 42 -12.66 14.55 1.09
C SER A 42 -11.60 13.45 1.22
N VAL A 43 -10.48 13.75 1.87
CA VAL A 43 -9.40 12.76 2.10
C VAL A 43 -9.84 11.69 3.10
N THR A 44 -10.59 12.05 4.14
CA THR A 44 -11.12 11.07 5.12
C THR A 44 -12.14 10.13 4.47
N VAL A 45 -13.02 10.67 3.62
CA VAL A 45 -13.98 9.85 2.86
C VAL A 45 -13.25 8.93 1.87
N ALA A 46 -12.25 9.42 1.14
CA ALA A 46 -11.45 8.59 0.23
C ALA A 46 -10.74 7.44 0.95
N LEU A 47 -10.18 7.68 2.14
CA LEU A 47 -9.57 6.64 2.95
C LEU A 47 -10.59 5.64 3.49
N ALA A 48 -11.78 6.09 3.90
CA ALA A 48 -12.84 5.21 4.36
C ALA A 48 -13.36 4.32 3.22
N VAL A 49 -13.56 4.90 2.02
CA VAL A 49 -13.92 4.13 0.82
C VAL A 49 -12.83 3.15 0.44
N GLY A 50 -11.56 3.56 0.47
CA GLY A 50 -10.41 2.68 0.24
C GLY A 50 -10.36 1.52 1.24
N ALA A 51 -10.59 1.77 2.53
CA ALA A 51 -10.66 0.74 3.55
C ALA A 51 -11.81 -0.24 3.30
N ALA A 52 -13.01 0.27 2.97
CA ALA A 52 -14.17 -0.55 2.66
C ALA A 52 -13.96 -1.39 1.39
N ALA A 53 -13.38 -0.80 0.33
CA ALA A 53 -13.05 -1.52 -0.89
C ALA A 53 -12.01 -2.61 -0.65
N SER A 54 -10.99 -2.33 0.17
CA SER A 54 -9.96 -3.30 0.53
C SER A 54 -10.56 -4.47 1.33
N LEU A 55 -11.44 -4.18 2.28
CA LEU A 55 -12.14 -5.21 3.05
C LEU A 55 -13.05 -6.06 2.15
N ALA A 56 -13.82 -5.43 1.26
CA ALA A 56 -14.62 -6.15 0.27
C ALA A 56 -13.75 -7.04 -0.63
N GLY A 57 -12.58 -6.56 -1.06
CA GLY A 57 -11.60 -7.35 -1.82
C GLY A 57 -11.13 -8.58 -1.06
N VAL A 58 -10.82 -8.47 0.25
CA VAL A 58 -10.50 -9.62 1.11
C VAL A 58 -11.65 -10.61 1.13
N LEU A 59 -12.87 -10.15 1.35
CA LEU A 59 -14.05 -11.03 1.43
C LEU A 59 -14.32 -11.74 0.10
N VAL A 60 -14.19 -11.05 -1.03
CA VAL A 60 -14.33 -11.65 -2.37
C VAL A 60 -13.23 -12.69 -2.62
N SER A 61 -11.99 -12.40 -2.27
CA SER A 61 -10.88 -13.36 -2.39
C SER A 61 -11.12 -14.59 -1.53
N LEU A 62 -11.64 -14.42 -0.31
CA LEU A 62 -11.99 -15.54 0.58
C LEU A 62 -13.16 -16.35 0.04
N TYR A 63 -14.17 -15.71 -0.52
CA TYR A 63 -15.30 -16.39 -1.12
C TYR A 63 -14.87 -17.24 -2.32
N SER A 64 -13.99 -16.73 -3.18
CA SER A 64 -13.45 -17.48 -4.30
C SER A 64 -12.61 -18.67 -3.87
N LEU A 65 -11.81 -18.54 -2.81
CA LEU A 65 -11.07 -19.64 -2.21
C LEU A 65 -11.99 -20.69 -1.57
N ALA A 66 -13.02 -20.27 -0.85
CA ALA A 66 -13.98 -21.17 -0.21
C ALA A 66 -14.72 -22.03 -1.25
N GLY A 67 -15.06 -21.46 -2.40
CA GLY A 67 -15.67 -22.21 -3.52
C GLY A 67 -14.76 -23.27 -4.14
N MET A 68 -13.43 -23.16 -3.96
CA MET A 68 -12.46 -24.19 -4.38
C MET A 68 -12.27 -25.28 -3.32
N SER A 69 -12.76 -25.08 -2.10
CA SER A 69 -12.49 -25.94 -0.95
C SER A 69 -13.53 -27.06 -0.73
N ASP A 70 -14.63 -27.07 -1.46
CA ASP A 70 -15.65 -28.10 -1.31
C ASP A 70 -15.15 -29.45 -1.86
N GLY A 71 -14.83 -30.40 -0.97
CA GLY A 71 -14.35 -31.71 -1.30
C GLY A 71 -12.83 -31.82 -1.50
N LEU A 72 -12.04 -31.12 -0.70
CA LEU A 72 -10.57 -31.11 -0.78
C LEU A 72 -10.00 -32.52 -0.61
N ASP A 73 -9.51 -33.07 -1.70
CA ASP A 73 -8.45 -34.08 -1.73
C ASP A 73 -7.07 -33.37 -1.60
N ASP A 74 -5.99 -34.13 -1.55
CA ASP A 74 -4.61 -33.60 -1.44
C ASP A 74 -4.32 -32.58 -2.53
N THR A 75 -4.82 -32.77 -3.74
CA THR A 75 -4.68 -31.85 -4.88
C THR A 75 -5.41 -30.53 -4.61
N GLY A 76 -6.61 -30.59 -4.04
CA GLY A 76 -7.38 -29.42 -3.65
C GLY A 76 -6.68 -28.56 -2.59
N VAL A 77 -6.01 -29.18 -1.62
CA VAL A 77 -5.21 -28.47 -0.61
C VAL A 77 -4.03 -27.74 -1.26
N VAL A 78 -3.34 -28.34 -2.23
CA VAL A 78 -2.24 -27.70 -2.97
C VAL A 78 -2.73 -26.51 -3.79
N ILE A 79 -3.88 -26.64 -4.46
CA ILE A 79 -4.50 -25.53 -5.21
C ILE A 79 -4.89 -24.39 -4.26
N LEU A 80 -5.50 -24.72 -3.11
CA LEU A 80 -5.83 -23.76 -2.07
C LEU A 80 -4.57 -23.01 -1.59
N ALA A 81 -3.52 -23.77 -1.26
CA ALA A 81 -2.25 -23.21 -0.81
C ALA A 81 -1.66 -22.22 -1.83
N ASN A 82 -1.63 -22.60 -3.12
CA ASN A 82 -1.14 -21.72 -4.19
C ASN A 82 -2.00 -20.45 -4.36
N SER A 83 -3.28 -20.52 -4.05
CA SER A 83 -4.22 -19.40 -4.19
C SER A 83 -4.16 -18.40 -3.01
N LEU A 84 -3.43 -18.70 -1.93
CA LEU A 84 -3.34 -17.87 -0.72
C LEU A 84 -2.75 -16.49 -0.95
N PHE A 85 -1.93 -16.32 -1.98
CA PHE A 85 -1.27 -15.05 -2.25
C PHE A 85 -2.26 -13.89 -2.43
N SER A 86 -3.33 -14.10 -3.18
CA SER A 86 -4.33 -13.07 -3.48
C SER A 86 -5.00 -12.50 -2.20
N PRO A 87 -5.60 -13.31 -1.31
CA PRO A 87 -6.16 -12.78 -0.07
C PRO A 87 -5.12 -12.20 0.88
N VAL A 88 -3.90 -12.74 0.92
CA VAL A 88 -2.83 -12.25 1.78
C VAL A 88 -2.41 -10.83 1.38
N ILE A 89 -2.14 -10.57 0.09
CA ILE A 89 -1.73 -9.23 -0.36
C ILE A 89 -2.85 -8.20 -0.14
N VAL A 90 -4.10 -8.58 -0.37
CA VAL A 90 -5.24 -7.70 -0.10
C VAL A 90 -5.40 -7.45 1.40
N ALA A 91 -5.18 -8.47 2.26
CA ALA A 91 -5.23 -8.34 3.72
C ALA A 91 -4.13 -7.40 4.24
N VAL A 92 -2.88 -7.52 3.75
CA VAL A 92 -1.79 -6.60 4.08
C VAL A 92 -2.16 -5.16 3.70
N PHE A 93 -2.66 -4.97 2.49
CA PHE A 93 -3.09 -3.66 2.02
C PHE A 93 -4.27 -3.10 2.83
N ALA A 94 -5.29 -3.92 3.11
CA ALA A 94 -6.45 -3.54 3.91
C ALA A 94 -6.06 -3.14 5.33
N GLY A 95 -5.13 -3.86 5.95
CA GLY A 95 -4.58 -3.51 7.25
C GLY A 95 -3.89 -2.14 7.26
N ALA A 96 -3.07 -1.87 6.24
CA ALA A 96 -2.41 -0.58 6.09
C ALA A 96 -3.42 0.56 5.88
N VAL A 97 -4.39 0.39 5.00
CA VAL A 97 -5.44 1.40 4.75
C VAL A 97 -6.31 1.61 5.99
N GLY A 98 -6.71 0.52 6.67
CA GLY A 98 -7.49 0.57 7.90
C GLY A 98 -6.79 1.32 9.03
N GLY A 99 -5.48 1.05 9.22
CA GLY A 99 -4.65 1.78 10.18
C GLY A 99 -4.54 3.28 9.86
N LEU A 100 -4.34 3.62 8.57
CA LEU A 100 -4.26 5.01 8.12
C LEU A 100 -5.58 5.77 8.27
N ALA A 101 -6.71 5.12 7.97
CA ALA A 101 -8.04 5.69 8.13
C ALA A 101 -8.36 5.96 9.62
N ALA A 102 -8.11 4.97 10.48
CA ALA A 102 -8.33 5.10 11.91
C ALA A 102 -7.44 6.15 12.57
N ALA A 103 -6.22 6.35 12.07
CA ALA A 103 -5.31 7.38 12.55
C ALA A 103 -5.80 8.83 12.35
N ARG A 104 -6.86 9.04 11.58
CA ARG A 104 -7.50 10.33 11.36
C ARG A 104 -8.64 10.63 12.35
N LEU A 105 -9.10 9.64 13.07
CA LEU A 105 -10.12 9.82 14.10
C LEU A 105 -9.57 10.62 15.29
N PRO A 106 -10.39 11.43 15.97
CA PRO A 106 -9.97 12.16 17.16
C PRO A 106 -9.70 11.19 18.29
N GLY A 107 -8.50 11.27 18.91
CA GLY A 107 -8.11 10.43 20.05
C GLY A 107 -6.63 10.05 20.05
N PRO A 108 -6.21 9.10 20.91
CA PRO A 108 -4.82 8.66 21.01
C PRO A 108 -4.40 7.93 19.72
N ARG A 109 -3.55 8.61 18.94
CA ARG A 109 -3.22 8.24 17.56
C ARG A 109 -2.73 6.80 17.40
N ILE A 110 -1.83 6.34 18.25
CA ILE A 110 -1.27 4.98 18.17
C ILE A 110 -2.36 3.96 18.47
N GLY A 111 -3.14 4.17 19.53
CA GLY A 111 -4.23 3.28 19.92
C GLY A 111 -5.29 3.14 18.82
N LEU A 112 -5.71 4.26 18.20
CA LEU A 112 -6.69 4.25 17.11
C LEU A 112 -6.14 3.56 15.86
N THR A 113 -4.87 3.81 15.51
CA THR A 113 -4.23 3.14 14.38
C THR A 113 -4.20 1.63 14.61
N VAL A 114 -3.78 1.19 15.81
CA VAL A 114 -3.76 -0.23 16.18
C VAL A 114 -5.16 -0.83 16.16
N ALA A 115 -6.14 -0.15 16.75
CA ALA A 115 -7.53 -0.61 16.72
C ALA A 115 -8.06 -0.74 15.29
N GLY A 116 -7.73 0.21 14.40
CA GLY A 116 -8.19 0.20 13.01
C GLY A 116 -7.74 -1.05 12.25
N PHE A 117 -6.45 -1.36 12.25
CA PHE A 117 -5.99 -2.54 11.54
C PHE A 117 -6.33 -3.85 12.27
N ALA A 118 -6.44 -3.84 13.61
CA ALA A 118 -6.87 -5.01 14.37
C ALA A 118 -8.32 -5.39 14.08
N VAL A 119 -9.22 -4.39 13.96
CA VAL A 119 -10.62 -4.64 13.57
C VAL A 119 -10.71 -5.22 12.15
N VAL A 120 -9.96 -4.65 11.19
CA VAL A 120 -9.91 -5.19 9.82
C VAL A 120 -9.42 -6.62 9.82
N GLY A 121 -8.36 -6.91 10.59
CA GLY A 121 -7.80 -8.25 10.72
C GLY A 121 -8.76 -9.25 11.38
N LEU A 122 -9.43 -8.81 12.44
CA LEU A 122 -10.41 -9.65 13.13
C LEU A 122 -11.59 -10.01 12.20
N VAL A 123 -12.12 -9.03 11.46
CA VAL A 123 -13.21 -9.26 10.50
C VAL A 123 -12.76 -10.21 9.39
N GLY A 124 -11.57 -9.99 8.81
CA GLY A 124 -10.99 -10.87 7.78
C GLY A 124 -10.72 -12.29 8.28
N GLY A 125 -10.11 -12.40 9.48
CA GLY A 125 -9.81 -13.70 10.11
C GLY A 125 -11.08 -14.49 10.46
N VAL A 126 -12.09 -13.85 11.07
CA VAL A 126 -13.38 -14.49 11.37
C VAL A 126 -14.09 -14.89 10.09
N ALA A 127 -14.09 -14.05 9.06
CA ALA A 127 -14.68 -14.38 7.76
C ALA A 127 -14.01 -15.60 7.13
N ALA A 128 -12.68 -15.68 7.20
CA ALA A 128 -11.93 -16.85 6.72
C ALA A 128 -12.31 -18.12 7.49
N TYR A 129 -12.32 -18.05 8.81
CA TYR A 129 -12.68 -19.20 9.66
C TYR A 129 -14.09 -19.71 9.37
N LEU A 130 -15.05 -18.82 9.14
CA LEU A 130 -16.43 -19.20 8.84
C LEU A 130 -16.63 -19.67 7.39
N ALA A 131 -15.82 -19.20 6.45
CA ALA A 131 -15.89 -19.58 5.03
C ALA A 131 -15.38 -21.00 4.79
N PHE A 132 -14.31 -21.40 5.51
CA PHE A 132 -13.69 -22.72 5.35
C PHE A 132 -14.26 -23.73 6.33
N ARG A 133 -15.29 -24.49 5.91
CA ARG A 133 -16.02 -25.46 6.77
C ARG A 133 -15.44 -26.87 6.76
N VAL A 134 -14.41 -27.14 5.95
CA VAL A 134 -13.93 -28.48 5.67
C VAL A 134 -13.07 -29.04 6.80
N ASP A 135 -12.08 -28.29 7.26
CA ASP A 135 -11.22 -28.66 8.38
C ASP A 135 -10.99 -27.47 9.30
N ALA A 136 -11.22 -27.67 10.61
CA ALA A 136 -11.08 -26.62 11.61
C ALA A 136 -9.62 -26.15 11.78
N GLY A 137 -8.64 -27.04 11.58
CA GLY A 137 -7.22 -26.72 11.67
C GLY A 137 -6.77 -25.83 10.51
N ILE A 138 -7.12 -26.18 9.29
CA ILE A 138 -6.84 -25.39 8.08
C ILE A 138 -7.57 -24.04 8.17
N ALA A 139 -8.85 -24.02 8.55
CA ALA A 139 -9.62 -22.79 8.72
C ALA A 139 -8.98 -21.85 9.75
N LEU A 140 -8.52 -22.37 10.88
CA LEU A 140 -7.82 -21.58 11.90
C LEU A 140 -6.46 -21.07 11.38
N ALA A 141 -5.69 -21.89 10.70
CA ALA A 141 -4.42 -21.49 10.10
C ALA A 141 -4.61 -20.34 9.11
N LEU A 142 -5.59 -20.44 8.20
CA LEU A 142 -5.94 -19.39 7.26
C LEU A 142 -6.39 -18.09 7.97
N ALA A 143 -7.23 -18.19 8.99
CA ALA A 143 -7.66 -17.06 9.80
C ALA A 143 -6.47 -16.35 10.45
N LEU A 144 -5.52 -17.10 11.01
CA LEU A 144 -4.31 -16.55 11.65
C LEU A 144 -3.36 -15.92 10.62
N VAL A 145 -3.17 -16.53 9.46
CA VAL A 145 -2.36 -15.96 8.37
C VAL A 145 -2.94 -14.63 7.91
N LEU A 146 -4.25 -14.54 7.68
CA LEU A 146 -4.89 -13.30 7.25
C LEU A 146 -4.92 -12.23 8.35
N PHE A 147 -5.17 -12.63 9.58
CA PHE A 147 -5.07 -11.72 10.73
C PHE A 147 -3.65 -11.16 10.87
N GLY A 148 -2.63 -12.02 10.84
CA GLY A 148 -1.22 -11.63 10.87
C GLY A 148 -0.84 -10.70 9.70
N SER A 149 -1.36 -11.00 8.50
CA SER A 149 -1.16 -10.16 7.31
C SER A 149 -1.67 -8.74 7.51
N THR A 150 -2.87 -8.59 8.06
CA THR A 150 -3.45 -7.25 8.33
C THR A 150 -2.68 -6.51 9.43
N LEU A 151 -2.21 -7.21 10.47
CA LEU A 151 -1.37 -6.61 11.52
C LEU A 151 -0.06 -6.08 10.94
N LEU A 152 0.63 -6.88 10.12
CA LEU A 152 1.89 -6.48 9.47
C LEU A 152 1.69 -5.32 8.51
N GLY A 153 0.64 -5.35 7.71
CA GLY A 153 0.26 -4.22 6.85
C GLY A 153 -0.03 -2.96 7.64
N GLY A 154 -0.81 -3.08 8.72
CA GLY A 154 -1.12 -1.98 9.62
C GLY A 154 0.10 -1.39 10.32
N ALA A 155 1.09 -2.22 10.66
CA ALA A 155 2.34 -1.77 11.28
C ALA A 155 3.11 -0.76 10.42
N LEU A 156 2.99 -0.82 9.09
CA LEU A 156 3.57 0.18 8.18
C LEU A 156 3.04 1.59 8.44
N THR A 157 1.84 1.73 8.98
CA THR A 157 1.20 3.02 9.24
C THR A 157 1.58 3.63 10.59
N LEU A 158 2.27 2.89 11.44
CA LEU A 158 2.82 3.39 12.71
C LEU A 158 4.03 4.30 12.50
N THR A 159 4.58 4.34 11.28
CA THR A 159 5.70 5.23 10.95
C THR A 159 5.32 6.70 11.10
N ARG A 160 6.31 7.55 11.43
CA ARG A 160 6.11 9.01 11.57
C ARG A 160 5.82 9.69 10.23
N HIS A 161 6.19 9.06 9.11
CA HIS A 161 6.11 9.63 7.75
C HIS A 161 4.81 9.24 7.04
N ARG A 162 3.69 9.83 7.44
CA ARG A 162 2.34 9.46 6.94
C ARG A 162 2.11 9.79 5.46
N LEU A 163 2.61 10.93 4.99
CA LEU A 163 2.41 11.35 3.60
C LEU A 163 3.09 10.41 2.60
N PRO A 164 4.38 10.02 2.77
CA PRO A 164 5.00 9.01 1.93
C PRO A 164 4.29 7.65 1.99
N VAL A 165 3.79 7.23 3.17
CA VAL A 165 3.00 6.00 3.30
C VAL A 165 1.69 6.10 2.53
N ALA A 166 0.95 7.20 2.66
CA ALA A 166 -0.31 7.40 1.94
C ALA A 166 -0.10 7.42 0.41
N ALA A 167 0.96 8.10 -0.06
CA ALA A 167 1.32 8.13 -1.48
C ALA A 167 1.70 6.72 -2.00
N GLY A 168 2.52 5.99 -1.25
CA GLY A 168 2.89 4.62 -1.59
C GLY A 168 1.72 3.64 -1.56
N LEU A 169 0.78 3.78 -0.61
CA LEU A 169 -0.45 2.99 -0.58
C LEU A 169 -1.39 3.30 -1.75
N SER A 170 -1.46 4.56 -2.18
CA SER A 170 -2.22 4.92 -3.39
C SER A 170 -1.63 4.26 -4.64
N ALA A 171 -0.30 4.19 -4.74
CA ALA A 171 0.38 3.47 -5.81
C ALA A 171 0.21 1.94 -5.67
N ALA A 172 0.23 1.39 -4.44
CA ALA A 172 -0.02 -0.02 -4.18
C ALA A 172 -1.45 -0.43 -4.55
N PHE A 173 -2.43 0.45 -4.39
CA PHE A 173 -3.79 0.19 -4.87
C PHE A 173 -3.84 0.00 -6.39
N VAL A 174 -3.10 0.83 -7.14
CA VAL A 174 -2.99 0.66 -8.59
C VAL A 174 -2.28 -0.65 -8.95
N LEU A 175 -1.23 -1.04 -8.19
CA LEU A 175 -0.60 -2.35 -8.36
C LEU A 175 -1.61 -3.49 -8.18
N LEU A 176 -2.44 -3.46 -7.14
CA LEU A 176 -3.48 -4.45 -6.92
C LEU A 176 -4.46 -4.51 -8.09
N LEU A 177 -4.93 -3.36 -8.59
CA LEU A 177 -5.79 -3.31 -9.77
C LEU A 177 -5.13 -3.93 -11.00
N MET A 178 -3.84 -3.68 -11.23
CA MET A 178 -3.08 -4.30 -12.33
C MET A 178 -2.97 -5.81 -12.14
N MET A 179 -2.76 -6.31 -10.92
CA MET A 179 -2.71 -7.73 -10.62
C MET A 179 -4.07 -8.42 -10.86
N PHE A 180 -5.16 -7.79 -10.41
CA PHE A 180 -6.52 -8.29 -10.68
C PHE A 180 -6.85 -8.28 -12.18
N ALA A 181 -6.51 -7.19 -12.89
CA ALA A 181 -6.72 -7.11 -14.34
C ALA A 181 -5.95 -8.21 -15.07
N ARG A 182 -4.69 -8.48 -14.67
CA ARG A 182 -3.91 -9.59 -15.21
C ARG A 182 -4.57 -10.94 -14.95
N GLY A 183 -4.99 -11.21 -13.70
CA GLY A 183 -5.69 -12.45 -13.36
C GLY A 183 -6.98 -12.65 -14.18
N PHE A 184 -7.70 -11.56 -14.47
CA PHE A 184 -8.88 -11.59 -15.32
C PHE A 184 -8.53 -11.92 -16.78
N ILE A 185 -7.44 -11.34 -17.32
CA ILE A 185 -6.95 -11.62 -18.68
C ILE A 185 -6.52 -13.09 -18.77
N ASP A 186 -5.76 -13.59 -17.80
CA ASP A 186 -5.31 -14.98 -17.77
C ASP A 186 -6.52 -15.95 -17.70
N ALA A 187 -7.55 -15.62 -16.91
CA ALA A 187 -8.78 -16.41 -16.82
C ALA A 187 -9.63 -16.39 -18.10
N SER A 188 -9.59 -15.30 -18.87
CA SER A 188 -10.36 -15.15 -20.12
C SER A 188 -9.78 -15.89 -21.31
N GLN A 189 -8.61 -16.53 -21.16
CA GLN A 189 -7.87 -17.27 -22.20
C GLN A 189 -7.59 -16.44 -23.48
N VAL A 190 -7.57 -15.12 -23.37
CA VAL A 190 -7.21 -14.23 -24.49
C VAL A 190 -5.70 -14.34 -24.71
N SER A 191 -5.29 -15.00 -25.79
CA SER A 191 -3.90 -15.01 -26.22
C SER A 191 -3.56 -13.71 -26.94
N LEU A 192 -2.65 -12.94 -26.36
CA LEU A 192 -2.11 -11.72 -26.97
C LEU A 192 -0.95 -12.03 -27.95
N TRP A 193 -0.39 -13.22 -27.86
CA TRP A 193 0.73 -13.73 -28.68
C TRP A 193 0.36 -15.07 -29.33
N SER A 194 1.03 -15.34 -30.45
CA SER A 194 0.82 -16.61 -31.20
C SER A 194 1.34 -17.82 -30.43
N ASP A 195 2.37 -17.65 -29.59
CA ASP A 195 2.93 -18.69 -28.73
C ASP A 195 2.64 -18.36 -27.27
N PRO A 196 1.94 -19.25 -26.53
CA PRO A 196 1.67 -19.09 -25.11
C PRO A 196 2.94 -18.99 -24.25
N LEU A 197 4.02 -19.72 -24.60
CA LEU A 197 5.26 -19.68 -23.84
C LEU A 197 5.95 -18.32 -23.94
N ASP A 198 5.95 -17.70 -25.13
CA ASP A 198 6.48 -16.35 -25.32
C ASP A 198 5.64 -15.31 -24.57
N GLN A 199 4.32 -15.50 -24.55
CA GLN A 199 3.41 -14.66 -23.76
C GLN A 199 3.76 -14.71 -22.27
N TYR A 200 3.92 -15.89 -21.69
CA TYR A 200 4.24 -16.05 -20.28
C TYR A 200 5.64 -15.50 -19.94
N GLY A 201 6.62 -15.72 -20.79
CA GLY A 201 7.99 -15.22 -20.62
C GLY A 201 8.04 -13.68 -20.66
N ALA A 202 7.44 -13.08 -21.69
CA ALA A 202 7.42 -11.63 -21.86
C ALA A 202 6.61 -10.93 -20.76
N LEU A 203 5.41 -11.41 -20.46
CA LEU A 203 4.57 -10.84 -19.40
C LEU A 203 5.16 -11.09 -18.01
N GLY A 204 5.85 -12.21 -17.79
CA GLY A 204 6.50 -12.52 -16.52
C GLY A 204 7.58 -11.53 -16.13
N ALA A 205 8.37 -11.05 -17.08
CA ALA A 205 9.43 -10.07 -16.85
C ALA A 205 8.97 -8.62 -17.03
N ALA A 206 8.26 -8.32 -18.11
CA ALA A 206 7.88 -6.96 -18.47
C ALA A 206 6.77 -6.39 -17.59
N ALA A 207 5.80 -7.20 -17.17
CA ALA A 207 4.68 -6.69 -16.36
C ALA A 207 5.11 -6.19 -14.97
N PRO A 208 5.93 -6.90 -14.17
CA PRO A 208 6.42 -6.36 -12.91
C PRO A 208 7.28 -5.11 -13.09
N PHE A 209 8.09 -5.05 -14.15
CA PHE A 209 8.90 -3.87 -14.44
C PHE A 209 8.03 -2.66 -14.78
N ALA A 210 7.07 -2.80 -15.68
CA ALA A 210 6.12 -1.74 -16.02
C ALA A 210 5.30 -1.30 -14.80
N ALA A 211 4.83 -2.26 -13.99
CA ALA A 211 4.11 -1.97 -12.76
C ALA A 211 4.98 -1.17 -11.78
N GLY A 212 6.26 -1.52 -11.63
CA GLY A 212 7.21 -0.78 -10.79
C GLY A 212 7.36 0.68 -11.27
N LEU A 213 7.54 0.92 -12.56
CA LEU A 213 7.66 2.26 -13.11
C LEU A 213 6.38 3.08 -12.91
N ILE A 214 5.22 2.49 -13.19
CA ILE A 214 3.92 3.16 -13.02
C ILE A 214 3.70 3.51 -11.55
N CYS A 215 3.91 2.57 -10.64
CA CYS A 215 3.74 2.79 -9.21
C CYS A 215 4.72 3.85 -8.67
N GLY A 216 5.98 3.83 -9.10
CA GLY A 216 6.98 4.81 -8.71
C GLY A 216 6.62 6.22 -9.18
N PHE A 217 6.17 6.35 -10.43
CA PHE A 217 5.72 7.63 -10.98
C PHE A 217 4.46 8.15 -10.28
N LEU A 218 3.47 7.28 -10.03
CA LEU A 218 2.26 7.65 -9.29
C LEU A 218 2.59 8.09 -7.86
N ALA A 219 3.44 7.35 -7.16
CA ALA A 219 3.89 7.72 -5.82
C ALA A 219 4.55 9.11 -5.82
N TYR A 220 5.39 9.42 -6.83
CA TYR A 220 5.96 10.74 -7.02
C TYR A 220 4.86 11.80 -7.21
N VAL A 221 3.91 11.58 -8.12
CA VAL A 221 2.85 12.55 -8.41
C VAL A 221 1.98 12.81 -7.18
N PHE A 222 1.58 11.76 -6.46
CA PHE A 222 0.77 11.90 -5.24
C PHE A 222 1.53 12.65 -4.14
N LEU A 223 2.78 12.28 -3.90
CA LEU A 223 3.58 12.94 -2.85
C LEU A 223 3.86 14.39 -3.21
N ARG A 224 4.13 14.69 -4.48
CA ARG A 224 4.36 16.06 -4.96
C ARG A 224 3.13 16.95 -4.80
N LYS A 225 1.93 16.42 -5.07
CA LYS A 225 0.68 17.16 -4.89
C LYS A 225 0.34 17.39 -3.41
N ALA A 226 0.71 16.44 -2.55
CA ALA A 226 0.42 16.53 -1.12
C ALA A 226 1.45 17.36 -0.35
N ASP A 227 2.71 17.32 -0.74
CA ASP A 227 3.81 18.02 -0.08
C ASP A 227 4.92 18.38 -1.08
N ALA A 228 4.89 19.61 -1.56
CA ALA A 228 5.92 20.12 -2.48
C ALA A 228 7.32 20.21 -1.83
N GLY A 229 7.42 20.19 -0.49
CA GLY A 229 8.66 20.25 0.28
C GLY A 229 9.20 18.87 0.70
N ALA A 230 8.56 17.78 0.29
CA ALA A 230 9.01 16.43 0.64
C ALA A 230 10.46 16.19 0.18
N ARG A 231 11.24 15.56 1.06
CA ARG A 231 12.64 15.25 0.81
C ARG A 231 12.80 13.95 0.02
N LEU A 232 13.93 13.80 -0.67
CA LEU A 232 14.27 12.62 -1.48
C LEU A 232 13.99 11.26 -0.78
N PRO A 233 14.31 11.04 0.52
CA PRO A 233 13.99 9.78 1.19
C PRO A 233 12.49 9.47 1.23
N GLY A 234 11.63 10.50 1.25
CA GLY A 234 10.18 10.31 1.20
C GLY A 234 9.71 9.77 -0.15
N TYR A 235 10.28 10.24 -1.25
CA TYR A 235 9.99 9.75 -2.60
C TYR A 235 10.49 8.33 -2.81
N LEU A 236 11.72 8.03 -2.36
CA LEU A 236 12.27 6.68 -2.39
C LEU A 236 11.38 5.70 -1.63
N PHE A 237 10.98 6.05 -0.41
CA PHE A 237 10.12 5.20 0.41
C PHE A 237 8.73 5.00 -0.22
N ALA A 238 8.10 6.08 -0.71
CA ALA A 238 6.79 6.01 -1.34
C ALA A 238 6.82 5.15 -2.62
N GLY A 239 7.88 5.27 -3.43
CA GLY A 239 8.05 4.48 -4.65
C GLY A 239 8.36 3.01 -4.39
N ALA A 240 9.08 2.68 -3.31
CA ALA A 240 9.41 1.31 -2.92
C ALA A 240 8.21 0.59 -2.27
N LEU A 241 7.29 1.30 -1.63
CA LEU A 241 6.25 0.73 -0.77
C LEU A 241 5.34 -0.30 -1.49
N PRO A 242 4.89 -0.11 -2.75
CA PRO A 242 4.10 -1.12 -3.45
C PRO A 242 4.81 -2.47 -3.57
N GLY A 243 6.09 -2.46 -3.96
CA GLY A 243 6.92 -3.67 -4.04
C GLY A 243 7.20 -4.28 -2.66
N ALA A 244 7.38 -3.45 -1.63
CA ALA A 244 7.55 -3.92 -0.24
C ALA A 244 6.29 -4.62 0.29
N ILE A 245 5.10 -4.11 -0.01
CA ILE A 245 3.82 -4.78 0.31
C ILE A 245 3.73 -6.12 -0.40
N TRP A 246 4.05 -6.17 -1.69
CA TRP A 246 4.07 -7.42 -2.45
C TRP A 246 5.07 -8.41 -1.86
N LEU A 247 6.31 -8.00 -1.62
CA LEU A 247 7.36 -8.85 -1.04
C LEU A 247 6.95 -9.41 0.33
N MET A 248 6.43 -8.56 1.21
CA MET A 248 5.95 -8.98 2.52
C MET A 248 4.80 -10.00 2.39
N SER A 249 3.87 -9.76 1.47
CA SER A 249 2.78 -10.70 1.19
C SER A 249 3.30 -12.04 0.65
N THR A 250 4.32 -12.03 -0.20
CA THR A 250 4.95 -13.25 -0.71
C THR A 250 5.57 -14.07 0.43
N ILE A 251 6.30 -13.42 1.35
CA ILE A 251 6.90 -14.11 2.52
C ILE A 251 5.83 -14.71 3.43
N ILE A 252 4.78 -13.93 3.73
CA ILE A 252 3.67 -14.42 4.57
C ILE A 252 2.94 -15.58 3.90
N THR A 253 2.72 -15.49 2.59
CA THR A 253 2.09 -16.55 1.81
C THR A 253 2.92 -17.83 1.87
N GLN A 254 4.24 -17.75 1.73
CA GLN A 254 5.12 -18.92 1.83
C GLN A 254 4.98 -19.63 3.18
N VAL A 255 5.00 -18.86 4.28
CA VAL A 255 4.77 -19.43 5.62
C VAL A 255 3.37 -20.03 5.74
N GLY A 256 2.36 -19.32 5.21
CA GLY A 256 0.97 -19.81 5.21
C GLY A 256 0.79 -21.11 4.42
N VAL A 257 1.43 -21.21 3.26
CA VAL A 257 1.45 -22.42 2.42
C VAL A 257 2.05 -23.60 3.18
N GLU A 258 3.22 -23.42 3.80
CA GLU A 258 3.87 -24.48 4.58
C GLU A 258 3.00 -24.96 5.73
N VAL A 259 2.32 -24.05 6.44
CA VAL A 259 1.40 -24.41 7.53
C VAL A 259 0.18 -25.17 7.01
N VAL A 260 -0.45 -24.70 5.92
CA VAL A 260 -1.63 -25.36 5.34
C VAL A 260 -1.29 -26.76 4.82
N LEU A 261 -0.16 -26.90 4.15
CA LEU A 261 0.29 -28.20 3.64
C LEU A 261 0.62 -29.17 4.78
N ALA A 262 1.27 -28.70 5.85
CA ALA A 262 1.58 -29.53 7.02
C ALA A 262 0.34 -30.02 7.77
N LEU A 263 -0.79 -29.33 7.64
CA LEU A 263 -2.06 -29.72 8.28
C LEU A 263 -2.95 -30.58 7.38
N GLY A 264 -2.85 -30.42 6.06
CA GLY A 264 -3.84 -30.96 5.11
C GLY A 264 -3.31 -32.06 4.18
N VAL A 265 -2.00 -32.31 4.12
CA VAL A 265 -1.42 -33.27 3.17
C VAL A 265 -0.34 -34.11 3.85
N ASP A 266 -0.50 -35.45 3.79
CA ASP A 266 0.49 -36.38 4.36
C ASP A 266 1.78 -36.45 3.49
N GLN A 267 1.66 -36.41 2.17
CA GLN A 267 2.78 -36.42 1.23
C GLN A 267 2.53 -35.54 0.02
N ILE A 268 3.38 -34.55 -0.16
CA ILE A 268 3.36 -33.67 -1.33
C ILE A 268 4.11 -34.35 -2.48
N SER A 269 3.51 -34.37 -3.67
CA SER A 269 4.19 -34.88 -4.86
C SER A 269 5.38 -33.99 -5.23
N SER A 270 6.41 -34.58 -5.86
CA SER A 270 7.57 -33.82 -6.34
C SER A 270 7.18 -32.76 -7.36
N LEU A 271 6.13 -32.98 -8.15
CA LEU A 271 5.61 -32.06 -9.14
C LEU A 271 4.96 -30.84 -8.45
N ASP A 272 4.12 -31.07 -7.44
CA ASP A 272 3.45 -30.01 -6.69
C ASP A 272 4.46 -29.15 -5.92
N SER A 273 5.45 -29.78 -5.31
CA SER A 273 6.54 -29.09 -4.62
C SER A 273 7.35 -28.19 -5.60
N ALA A 274 7.65 -28.70 -6.80
CA ALA A 274 8.33 -27.91 -7.83
C ALA A 274 7.46 -26.75 -8.32
N PHE A 275 6.16 -26.97 -8.49
CA PHE A 275 5.20 -25.92 -8.90
C PHE A 275 5.09 -24.80 -7.86
N LEU A 276 4.93 -25.14 -6.58
CA LEU A 276 4.87 -24.18 -5.49
C LEU A 276 6.17 -23.37 -5.37
N SER A 277 7.32 -24.03 -5.48
CA SER A 277 8.64 -23.39 -5.46
C SER A 277 8.80 -22.39 -6.61
N LEU A 278 8.41 -22.78 -7.82
CA LEU A 278 8.45 -21.91 -8.99
C LEU A 278 7.52 -20.71 -8.84
N SER A 279 6.29 -20.93 -8.36
CA SER A 279 5.31 -19.88 -8.11
C SER A 279 5.84 -18.85 -7.10
N PHE A 280 6.43 -19.32 -5.99
CA PHE A 280 7.08 -18.45 -5.01
C PHE A 280 8.23 -17.63 -5.60
N GLN A 281 9.11 -18.28 -6.38
CA GLN A 281 10.24 -17.60 -7.02
C GLN A 281 9.78 -16.49 -7.96
N TRP A 282 8.70 -16.71 -8.71
CA TRP A 282 8.13 -15.70 -9.60
C TRP A 282 7.54 -14.52 -8.83
N GLN A 283 6.82 -14.78 -7.75
CA GLN A 283 6.26 -13.74 -6.89
C GLN A 283 7.38 -12.92 -6.22
N TYR A 284 8.42 -13.60 -5.73
CA TYR A 284 9.58 -12.96 -5.11
C TYR A 284 10.31 -12.05 -6.11
N ASN A 285 10.67 -12.56 -7.29
CA ASN A 285 11.35 -11.80 -8.32
C ASN A 285 10.50 -10.61 -8.80
N GLY A 286 9.20 -10.80 -8.99
CA GLY A 286 8.26 -9.75 -9.36
C GLY A 286 8.19 -8.65 -8.30
N SER A 287 8.09 -9.01 -7.03
CA SER A 287 8.04 -8.05 -5.93
C SER A 287 9.32 -7.22 -5.81
N MET A 288 10.50 -7.85 -5.97
CA MET A 288 11.79 -7.16 -5.99
C MET A 288 11.90 -6.20 -7.18
N THR A 289 11.44 -6.62 -8.36
CA THR A 289 11.43 -5.78 -9.56
C THR A 289 10.56 -4.53 -9.35
N VAL A 290 9.35 -4.69 -8.77
CA VAL A 290 8.47 -3.56 -8.46
C VAL A 290 9.07 -2.66 -7.39
N LEU A 291 9.69 -3.23 -6.35
CA LEU A 291 10.30 -2.48 -5.26
C LEU A 291 11.42 -1.58 -5.77
N PHE A 292 12.40 -2.16 -6.48
CA PHE A 292 13.53 -1.39 -6.99
C PHE A 292 13.14 -0.49 -8.16
N GLY A 293 12.34 -0.98 -9.09
CA GLY A 293 11.84 -0.20 -10.24
C GLY A 293 11.02 1.01 -9.78
N GLY A 294 10.15 0.82 -8.79
CA GLY A 294 9.35 1.90 -8.21
C GLY A 294 10.20 2.93 -7.45
N ALA A 295 11.14 2.47 -6.63
CA ALA A 295 12.07 3.33 -5.91
C ALA A 295 12.91 4.20 -6.85
N VAL A 296 13.54 3.56 -7.85
CA VAL A 296 14.38 4.25 -8.85
C VAL A 296 13.55 5.23 -9.66
N CYS A 297 12.37 4.83 -10.14
CA CYS A 297 11.49 5.70 -10.91
C CYS A 297 11.07 6.94 -10.11
N ALA A 298 10.68 6.79 -8.84
CA ALA A 298 10.29 7.90 -7.98
C ALA A 298 11.45 8.88 -7.73
N VAL A 299 12.68 8.37 -7.53
CA VAL A 299 13.89 9.18 -7.35
C VAL A 299 14.27 9.91 -8.63
N LEU A 300 14.22 9.25 -9.78
CA LEU A 300 14.49 9.87 -11.08
C LEU A 300 13.45 10.95 -11.40
N ALA A 301 12.17 10.68 -11.16
CA ALA A 301 11.12 11.67 -11.33
C ALA A 301 11.34 12.88 -10.42
N TYR A 302 11.74 12.68 -9.17
CA TYR A 302 12.12 13.76 -8.26
C TYR A 302 13.29 14.58 -8.80
N GLY A 303 14.36 13.94 -9.26
CA GLY A 303 15.56 14.64 -9.76
C GLY A 303 15.34 15.40 -11.06
N LEU A 304 14.51 14.86 -11.97
CA LEU A 304 14.29 15.43 -13.30
C LEU A 304 13.14 16.47 -13.35
N LEU A 305 12.07 16.20 -12.58
CA LEU A 305 10.83 17.00 -12.66
C LEU A 305 10.68 18.03 -11.53
N THR A 306 11.56 18.00 -10.51
CA THR A 306 11.51 19.00 -9.45
C THR A 306 12.36 20.21 -9.84
N PRO A 307 11.80 21.44 -9.96
CA PRO A 307 12.55 22.65 -10.22
C PRO A 307 13.62 22.84 -9.15
N LYS A 308 14.84 23.12 -9.57
CA LYS A 308 15.91 23.50 -8.63
C LYS A 308 15.56 24.86 -8.01
N PRO A 309 15.73 25.03 -6.70
CA PRO A 309 15.60 26.37 -6.10
C PRO A 309 16.56 27.33 -6.80
N ASP A 310 16.03 28.48 -7.24
CA ASP A 310 16.83 29.53 -7.82
C ASP A 310 17.91 29.95 -6.82
N LYS A 311 19.16 29.85 -7.24
CA LYS A 311 20.32 30.23 -6.41
C LYS A 311 20.49 31.75 -6.22
N ASN A 312 19.54 32.53 -6.71
CA ASN A 312 19.65 34.01 -6.79
C ASN A 312 18.70 34.76 -5.83
N ASN A 313 18.24 34.11 -4.73
CA ASN A 313 17.59 34.88 -3.64
C ASN A 313 18.37 34.71 -2.34
#